data_cdeb92e080c4b5b65874699cd4df3c6a
#
_entry.id   cdeb92e080c4b5b65874699cd4df3c6a
#
_cell.length_a   1.000
_cell.length_b   1.000
_cell.length_c   1.000
_cell.angle_alpha   90.00
_cell.angle_beta   90.00
_cell.angle_gamma   90.00
#
_symmetry.space_group_name_H-M   'P 1'
#
loop_
_entity.id
_entity.type
_entity.pdbx_description
1 polymer ?
#
loop_
_entity_poly.entity_id
_entity_poly.type
_entity_poly.pdbx_seq_one_letter_code
_entity_poly.pdbx_strand_id
1 'polypeptide(L)'
;MPSDSSDTSCDLTDQMNDFFGPDGKLSLANGYEYRKEQQDMACIIAKSLEASKDLIIEAGTGVGKTLAYLAPGVLHALEKNKKLVVSTKTINLQEQIIDKDLPFLQGLLEFGFTSVLLKGRTNYLCPRRLKLALNNSRDLFEVDEFDQLESIEDWAINTQDGTLSDLDFTPSAKLWSQVCSESRLCTPRTCGKNSNCFYQEARHDAISADVVVVNHTLLFNLMDSLDESMDRSDGFLFSDDFLIIDEAHELEDVAANQLGIKVSQSGLVFDLNRLYDSTKKRGLLQIVRANDAIDGVVNLQKKIETFFNLVDSNCDFGHWGREFRVKTSGFFPSDVLADFRFLEEKIISILDDVNNNSIRTELLELVNRLSVARDSISQFIDQSLTQHVFWVEKTSGRYENFILRSAPVDVSEDLSSRFFDLSNSCILTSATLSIGENNEPLGYVKKRIGAEKIHTKKIGSPFDYENQMKIYLARDISDPRSDQYEDELGDWITAFVKKSNGNAFVLFTSYKLMNSVFNKISESLEEFGFNLFIQGKNVPRSKLLRMFREDSRGVLFGTDSFWTGVDVPGEALSNVIVTRLSLIHI
;
A
#
# COMPACT_ATOMS: atom_id res chain seq x y z
N MET A 1 -29.50 6.85 54.83
CA MET A 1 -29.34 7.72 53.67
C MET A 1 -28.31 7.08 52.80
N PRO A 2 -28.64 6.50 51.66
CA PRO A 2 -27.63 6.07 50.69
C PRO A 2 -27.22 7.29 49.85
N SER A 3 -25.95 7.52 49.77
CA SER A 3 -25.34 8.51 48.87
C SER A 3 -25.53 8.04 47.43
N ASP A 4 -26.37 8.72 46.68
CA ASP A 4 -26.40 8.66 45.21
C ASP A 4 -25.06 9.19 44.68
N SER A 5 -24.15 8.30 44.37
CA SER A 5 -23.09 8.58 43.43
C SER A 5 -23.68 8.39 42.02
N SER A 6 -24.30 9.43 41.49
CA SER A 6 -24.56 9.52 40.05
C SER A 6 -23.22 9.58 39.34
N ASP A 7 -22.69 8.45 38.93
CA ASP A 7 -21.71 8.35 37.86
C ASP A 7 -22.38 8.89 36.59
N THR A 8 -22.30 10.20 36.39
CA THR A 8 -22.56 10.84 35.08
C THR A 8 -21.40 10.38 34.17
N SER A 9 -21.57 9.24 33.50
CA SER A 9 -20.74 8.92 32.34
C SER A 9 -20.92 10.05 31.32
N CYS A 10 -19.94 10.91 31.22
CA CYS A 10 -19.92 11.98 30.20
C CYS A 10 -19.99 11.28 28.83
N ASP A 11 -20.97 11.69 28.00
CA ASP A 11 -21.14 11.19 26.64
C ASP A 11 -19.84 11.38 25.86
N LEU A 12 -19.41 10.42 25.02
CA LEU A 12 -18.19 10.52 24.20
C LEU A 12 -18.20 11.79 23.34
N THR A 13 -19.39 12.22 22.90
CA THR A 13 -19.55 13.48 22.17
C THR A 13 -19.18 14.69 23.02
N ASP A 14 -19.57 14.72 24.30
CA ASP A 14 -19.21 15.81 25.21
C ASP A 14 -17.72 15.81 25.51
N GLN A 15 -17.12 14.63 25.67
CA GLN A 15 -15.67 14.50 25.80
C GLN A 15 -14.93 15.05 24.58
N MET A 16 -15.44 14.83 23.34
CA MET A 16 -14.84 15.41 22.13
C MET A 16 -15.00 16.92 22.06
N ASN A 17 -16.14 17.45 22.49
CA ASN A 17 -16.33 18.88 22.57
C ASN A 17 -15.31 19.54 23.52
N ASP A 18 -15.09 18.92 24.68
CA ASP A 18 -14.12 19.43 25.67
C ASP A 18 -12.67 19.22 25.18
N PHE A 19 -12.36 18.09 24.53
CA PHE A 19 -10.99 17.78 24.07
C PHE A 19 -10.53 18.71 22.94
N PHE A 20 -11.39 18.94 21.94
CA PHE A 20 -11.09 19.76 20.74
C PHE A 20 -11.52 21.21 20.89
N GLY A 21 -12.16 21.60 21.99
CA GLY A 21 -12.63 22.96 22.21
C GLY A 21 -11.50 24.00 22.23
N PRO A 22 -11.86 25.32 22.12
CA PRO A 22 -10.84 26.38 22.11
C PRO A 22 -9.94 26.38 23.35
N ASP A 23 -10.51 26.02 24.52
CA ASP A 23 -9.81 25.88 25.80
C ASP A 23 -9.60 24.42 26.21
N GLY A 24 -9.76 23.48 25.27
CA GLY A 24 -9.68 22.04 25.48
C GLY A 24 -8.27 21.51 25.65
N LYS A 25 -8.14 20.21 25.97
CA LYS A 25 -6.83 19.55 26.19
C LYS A 25 -5.89 19.71 24.99
N LEU A 26 -6.41 19.67 23.76
CA LEU A 26 -5.61 19.81 22.55
C LEU A 26 -5.04 21.24 22.39
N SER A 27 -5.70 22.27 22.94
CA SER A 27 -5.23 23.66 22.91
C SER A 27 -3.94 23.87 23.73
N LEU A 28 -3.64 22.95 24.66
CA LEU A 28 -2.43 23.00 25.48
C LEU A 28 -1.18 22.52 24.73
N ALA A 29 -1.35 21.89 23.57
CA ALA A 29 -0.24 21.41 22.76
C ALA A 29 0.46 22.56 22.02
N ASN A 30 1.78 22.62 22.11
CA ASN A 30 2.58 23.64 21.45
C ASN A 30 2.35 23.63 19.92
N GLY A 31 1.99 24.81 19.38
CA GLY A 31 1.77 24.98 17.94
C GLY A 31 0.42 24.45 17.43
N TYR A 32 -0.50 24.07 18.31
CA TYR A 32 -1.84 23.71 17.93
C TYR A 32 -2.68 24.96 17.63
N GLU A 33 -3.44 24.90 16.54
CA GLU A 33 -4.40 25.90 16.13
C GLU A 33 -5.81 25.30 16.20
N TYR A 34 -6.71 25.93 16.94
CA TYR A 34 -8.11 25.51 17.02
C TYR A 34 -8.78 25.56 15.65
N ARG A 35 -9.46 24.49 15.28
CA ARG A 35 -10.25 24.36 14.06
C ARG A 35 -11.60 23.77 14.39
N LYS A 36 -12.63 24.56 14.16
CA LYS A 36 -14.02 24.13 14.41
C LYS A 36 -14.38 22.88 13.60
N GLU A 37 -13.90 22.79 12.37
CA GLU A 37 -14.13 21.66 11.47
C GLU A 37 -13.57 20.35 12.05
N GLN A 38 -12.45 20.41 12.77
CA GLN A 38 -11.86 19.26 13.45
C GLN A 38 -12.72 18.80 14.63
N GLN A 39 -13.18 19.73 15.45
CA GLN A 39 -14.08 19.45 16.56
C GLN A 39 -15.41 18.86 16.06
N ASP A 40 -16.02 19.49 15.05
CA ASP A 40 -17.27 19.02 14.45
C ASP A 40 -17.13 17.59 13.92
N MET A 41 -16.00 17.27 13.24
CA MET A 41 -15.71 15.93 12.76
C MET A 41 -15.62 14.91 13.88
N ALA A 42 -14.86 15.22 14.93
CA ALA A 42 -14.69 14.33 16.08
C ALA A 42 -16.02 14.04 16.79
N CYS A 43 -16.85 15.06 17.00
CA CYS A 43 -18.17 14.92 17.61
C CYS A 43 -19.13 14.06 16.76
N ILE A 44 -19.10 14.22 15.43
CA ILE A 44 -19.93 13.41 14.53
C ILE A 44 -19.51 11.95 14.56
N ILE A 45 -18.20 11.67 14.55
CA ILE A 45 -17.67 10.32 14.66
C ILE A 45 -18.03 9.70 16.01
N ALA A 46 -17.86 10.45 17.11
CA ALA A 46 -18.25 10.00 18.45
C ALA A 46 -19.71 9.53 18.49
N LYS A 47 -20.63 10.36 17.98
CA LYS A 47 -22.06 10.02 17.90
C LYS A 47 -22.35 8.75 17.09
N SER A 48 -21.61 8.56 15.99
CA SER A 48 -21.76 7.37 15.15
C SER A 48 -21.30 6.11 15.87
N LEU A 49 -20.15 6.17 16.55
CA LEU A 49 -19.59 5.06 17.32
C LEU A 49 -20.50 4.68 18.50
N GLU A 50 -21.01 5.66 19.26
CA GLU A 50 -21.94 5.39 20.36
C GLU A 50 -23.26 4.76 19.90
N ALA A 51 -23.74 5.17 18.73
CA ALA A 51 -24.94 4.61 18.14
C ALA A 51 -24.70 3.28 17.41
N SER A 52 -23.47 2.78 17.36
CA SER A 52 -23.05 1.62 16.56
C SER A 52 -23.53 1.72 15.10
N LYS A 53 -23.27 2.86 14.45
CA LYS A 53 -23.70 3.15 13.08
C LYS A 53 -22.53 3.43 12.18
N ASP A 54 -22.68 3.03 10.92
CA ASP A 54 -21.74 3.38 9.87
C ASP A 54 -21.85 4.85 9.48
N LEU A 55 -20.72 5.42 9.06
CA LEU A 55 -20.64 6.83 8.67
C LEU A 55 -19.66 7.00 7.49
N ILE A 56 -20.04 7.83 6.52
CA ILE A 56 -19.15 8.35 5.49
C ILE A 56 -18.98 9.85 5.72
N ILE A 57 -17.76 10.29 5.96
CA ILE A 57 -17.45 11.69 6.23
C ILE A 57 -16.38 12.24 5.28
N GLU A 58 -16.75 13.24 4.49
CA GLU A 58 -15.79 14.04 3.73
C GLU A 58 -15.35 15.24 4.59
N ALA A 59 -14.05 15.33 4.82
CA ALA A 59 -13.47 16.47 5.52
C ALA A 59 -12.31 17.05 4.72
N GLY A 60 -12.41 18.32 4.35
CA GLY A 60 -11.44 19.00 3.49
C GLY A 60 -10.01 18.92 4.01
N THR A 61 -9.06 19.27 3.14
CA THR A 61 -7.64 19.35 3.54
C THR A 61 -7.46 20.37 4.66
N GLY A 62 -6.53 20.10 5.59
CA GLY A 62 -6.25 20.99 6.71
C GLY A 62 -7.14 20.85 7.94
N VAL A 63 -8.21 20.08 7.89
CA VAL A 63 -9.09 19.81 9.05
C VAL A 63 -8.34 19.14 10.21
N GLY A 64 -7.31 18.34 9.91
CA GLY A 64 -6.64 17.50 10.92
C GLY A 64 -7.41 16.20 11.16
N LYS A 65 -7.87 15.57 10.06
CA LYS A 65 -8.67 14.33 10.04
C LYS A 65 -8.16 13.25 10.97
N THR A 66 -6.84 13.01 10.95
CA THR A 66 -6.23 11.89 11.70
C THR A 66 -6.56 11.97 13.18
N LEU A 67 -6.32 13.10 13.83
CA LEU A 67 -6.66 13.27 15.25
C LEU A 67 -8.18 13.29 15.47
N ALA A 68 -8.94 13.86 14.53
CA ALA A 68 -10.41 13.95 14.65
C ALA A 68 -11.09 12.57 14.61
N TYR A 69 -10.49 11.54 14.01
CA TYR A 69 -11.03 10.19 14.07
C TYR A 69 -10.32 9.31 15.11
N LEU A 70 -9.02 9.52 15.38
CA LEU A 70 -8.28 8.73 16.36
C LEU A 70 -8.75 8.99 17.78
N ALA A 71 -8.98 10.25 18.17
CA ALA A 71 -9.36 10.56 19.54
C ALA A 71 -10.70 9.89 19.95
N PRO A 72 -11.82 10.08 19.22
CA PRO A 72 -13.05 9.36 19.56
C PRO A 72 -12.92 7.85 19.38
N GLY A 73 -12.14 7.37 18.39
CA GLY A 73 -11.92 5.95 18.17
C GLY A 73 -11.19 5.28 19.34
N VAL A 74 -10.07 5.85 19.80
CA VAL A 74 -9.30 5.32 20.94
C VAL A 74 -10.13 5.34 22.22
N LEU A 75 -10.82 6.44 22.51
CA LEU A 75 -11.65 6.56 23.72
C LEU A 75 -12.80 5.54 23.70
N HIS A 76 -13.48 5.39 22.56
CA HIS A 76 -14.53 4.39 22.40
C HIS A 76 -14.01 2.95 22.59
N ALA A 77 -12.82 2.65 22.04
CA ALA A 77 -12.19 1.33 22.20
C ALA A 77 -11.95 1.02 23.68
N LEU A 78 -11.36 1.96 24.42
CA LEU A 78 -11.04 1.79 25.83
C LEU A 78 -12.28 1.71 26.72
N GLU A 79 -13.26 2.62 26.54
CA GLU A 79 -14.48 2.64 27.35
C GLU A 79 -15.38 1.41 27.15
N LYS A 80 -15.43 0.89 25.92
CA LYS A 80 -16.26 -0.26 25.57
C LYS A 80 -15.51 -1.58 25.58
N ASN A 81 -14.21 -1.57 25.90
CA ASN A 81 -13.31 -2.72 25.79
C ASN A 81 -13.39 -3.38 24.42
N LYS A 82 -13.40 -2.54 23.36
CA LYS A 82 -13.40 -2.93 21.96
C LYS A 82 -12.03 -2.68 21.33
N LYS A 83 -11.81 -3.17 20.13
CA LYS A 83 -10.59 -2.95 19.38
C LYS A 83 -10.85 -1.97 18.23
N LEU A 84 -9.99 -0.94 18.12
CA LEU A 84 -9.98 -0.05 16.97
C LEU A 84 -9.05 -0.61 15.87
N VAL A 85 -9.59 -0.83 14.68
CA VAL A 85 -8.80 -1.10 13.47
C VAL A 85 -8.82 0.14 12.59
N VAL A 86 -7.64 0.69 12.29
CA VAL A 86 -7.47 1.83 11.38
C VAL A 86 -6.84 1.33 10.09
N SER A 87 -7.52 1.54 8.97
CA SER A 87 -6.99 1.23 7.65
C SER A 87 -6.69 2.50 6.86
N THR A 88 -5.50 2.58 6.24
CA THR A 88 -5.12 3.69 5.37
C THR A 88 -4.45 3.19 4.09
N LYS A 89 -4.19 4.07 3.12
CA LYS A 89 -3.70 3.69 1.78
C LYS A 89 -2.26 3.14 1.79
N THR A 90 -1.34 3.83 2.43
CA THR A 90 0.11 3.60 2.25
C THR A 90 0.82 3.27 3.57
N ILE A 91 1.97 2.58 3.46
CA ILE A 91 2.84 2.29 4.61
C ILE A 91 3.26 3.58 5.32
N ASN A 92 3.56 4.65 4.57
CA ASN A 92 3.98 5.91 5.19
C ASN A 92 2.88 6.58 6.03
N LEU A 93 1.61 6.51 5.59
CA LEU A 93 0.50 6.99 6.40
C LEU A 93 0.31 6.12 7.65
N GLN A 94 0.52 4.81 7.53
CA GLN A 94 0.51 3.92 8.68
C GLN A 94 1.62 4.30 9.69
N GLU A 95 2.86 4.50 9.22
CA GLU A 95 3.99 4.91 10.05
C GLU A 95 3.75 6.28 10.69
N GLN A 96 3.16 7.23 9.96
CA GLN A 96 2.78 8.53 10.53
C GLN A 96 1.79 8.37 11.68
N ILE A 97 0.76 7.54 11.53
CA ILE A 97 -0.23 7.30 12.61
C ILE A 97 0.47 6.69 13.84
N ILE A 98 1.33 5.69 13.65
CA ILE A 98 1.99 4.97 14.76
C ILE A 98 3.09 5.80 15.42
N ASP A 99 3.93 6.47 14.63
CA ASP A 99 5.14 7.13 15.16
C ASP A 99 4.91 8.57 15.61
N LYS A 100 3.81 9.20 15.12
CA LYS A 100 3.54 10.61 15.40
C LYS A 100 2.16 10.82 16.06
N ASP A 101 1.08 10.38 15.40
CA ASP A 101 -0.27 10.81 15.78
C ASP A 101 -0.78 10.07 17.03
N LEU A 102 -0.57 8.77 17.16
CA LEU A 102 -0.94 8.00 18.36
C LEU A 102 -0.08 8.35 19.59
N PRO A 103 1.26 8.47 19.50
CA PRO A 103 2.08 8.95 20.63
C PRO A 103 1.71 10.37 21.06
N PHE A 104 1.41 11.26 20.12
CA PHE A 104 0.92 12.59 20.43
C PHE A 104 -0.41 12.55 21.20
N LEU A 105 -1.37 11.75 20.73
CA LEU A 105 -2.65 11.56 21.42
C LEU A 105 -2.45 10.94 22.81
N GLN A 106 -1.57 9.94 22.95
CA GLN A 106 -1.27 9.30 24.22
C GLN A 106 -0.67 10.29 25.25
N GLY A 107 0.12 11.25 24.77
CA GLY A 107 0.66 12.32 25.62
C GLY A 107 -0.40 13.30 26.17
N LEU A 108 -1.57 13.37 25.52
CA LEU A 108 -2.71 14.24 25.94
C LEU A 108 -3.77 13.50 26.75
N LEU A 109 -3.83 12.18 26.64
CA LEU A 109 -4.75 11.34 27.41
C LEU A 109 -4.15 11.02 28.78
N GLU A 110 -5.02 10.89 29.80
CA GLU A 110 -4.59 10.57 31.17
C GLU A 110 -4.32 9.07 31.39
N PHE A 111 -4.62 8.23 30.40
CA PHE A 111 -4.49 6.79 30.43
C PHE A 111 -3.77 6.30 29.19
N GLY A 112 -3.01 5.20 29.38
CA GLY A 112 -2.28 4.56 28.29
C GLY A 112 -3.16 3.63 27.47
N PHE A 113 -2.80 3.44 26.21
CA PHE A 113 -3.33 2.41 25.32
C PHE A 113 -2.19 1.79 24.52
N THR A 114 -2.43 0.61 23.99
CA THR A 114 -1.46 -0.11 23.16
C THR A 114 -1.82 0.00 21.69
N SER A 115 -0.81 0.23 20.84
CA SER A 115 -1.01 0.32 19.40
C SER A 115 0.03 -0.49 18.63
N VAL A 116 -0.39 -1.12 17.53
CA VAL A 116 0.47 -1.97 16.70
C VAL A 116 0.28 -1.65 15.23
N LEU A 117 1.40 -1.54 14.51
CA LEU A 117 1.44 -1.49 13.06
C LEU A 117 1.57 -2.91 12.50
N LEU A 118 0.54 -3.40 11.83
CA LEU A 118 0.60 -4.67 11.14
C LEU A 118 0.83 -4.43 9.64
N LYS A 119 2.00 -4.86 9.15
CA LYS A 119 2.36 -4.80 7.73
C LYS A 119 2.03 -6.12 7.01
N GLY A 120 1.95 -6.07 5.69
CA GLY A 120 1.83 -7.28 4.88
C GLY A 120 3.00 -8.24 5.13
N ARG A 121 2.73 -9.53 5.16
CA ARG A 121 3.66 -10.61 5.55
C ARG A 121 5.04 -10.50 4.89
N THR A 122 5.08 -10.16 3.61
CA THR A 122 6.33 -10.05 2.84
C THR A 122 7.22 -8.87 3.25
N ASN A 123 6.74 -8.00 4.15
CA ASN A 123 7.57 -6.95 4.75
C ASN A 123 8.41 -7.44 5.92
N TYR A 124 8.19 -8.66 6.42
CA TYR A 124 8.91 -9.20 7.58
C TYR A 124 9.96 -10.20 7.16
N LEU A 125 11.12 -10.13 7.79
CA LEU A 125 12.16 -11.15 7.68
C LEU A 125 11.64 -12.49 8.24
N CYS A 126 12.02 -13.60 7.59
CA CYS A 126 11.82 -14.95 8.12
C CYS A 126 13.17 -15.55 8.55
N PRO A 127 13.48 -15.68 9.86
CA PRO A 127 14.76 -16.21 10.33
C PRO A 127 15.06 -17.61 9.79
N ARG A 128 14.03 -18.45 9.59
CA ARG A 128 14.20 -19.77 8.99
C ARG A 128 14.65 -19.71 7.54
N ARG A 129 14.04 -18.81 6.74
CA ARG A 129 14.40 -18.64 5.32
C ARG A 129 15.76 -17.95 5.18
N LEU A 130 16.08 -17.00 6.06
CA LEU A 130 17.42 -16.42 6.13
C LEU A 130 18.47 -17.51 6.36
N LYS A 131 18.27 -18.40 7.33
CA LYS A 131 19.16 -19.52 7.60
C LYS A 131 19.27 -20.49 6.41
N LEU A 132 18.17 -20.73 5.71
CA LEU A 132 18.18 -21.55 4.48
C LEU A 132 18.97 -20.86 3.37
N ALA A 133 18.78 -19.56 3.19
CA ALA A 133 19.49 -18.74 2.20
C ALA A 133 21.00 -18.71 2.44
N LEU A 134 21.42 -18.51 3.70
CA LEU A 134 22.83 -18.53 4.11
C LEU A 134 23.48 -19.90 3.84
N ASN A 135 22.82 -20.98 4.23
CA ASN A 135 23.33 -22.35 4.04
C ASN A 135 23.47 -22.75 2.57
N ASN A 136 22.66 -22.16 1.68
CA ASN A 136 22.64 -22.47 0.25
C ASN A 136 23.03 -21.26 -0.61
N SER A 137 23.79 -20.32 -0.05
CA SER A 137 24.09 -19.05 -0.70
C SER A 137 24.71 -19.20 -2.10
N ARG A 138 25.62 -20.17 -2.27
CA ARG A 138 26.29 -20.47 -3.55
C ARG A 138 25.34 -20.97 -4.64
N ASP A 139 24.26 -21.65 -4.25
CA ASP A 139 23.27 -22.22 -5.18
C ASP A 139 22.11 -21.26 -5.47
N LEU A 140 21.93 -20.22 -4.64
CA LEU A 140 20.82 -19.28 -4.75
C LEU A 140 21.23 -17.91 -5.29
N PHE A 141 22.43 -17.41 -4.95
CA PHE A 141 22.83 -16.02 -5.17
C PHE A 141 24.09 -15.85 -5.99
N GLU A 142 24.28 -14.65 -6.53
CA GLU A 142 25.53 -14.18 -7.13
C GLU A 142 26.44 -13.55 -6.08
N VAL A 143 27.71 -13.35 -6.45
CA VAL A 143 28.73 -12.81 -5.53
C VAL A 143 28.31 -11.43 -4.99
N ASP A 144 27.74 -10.58 -5.84
CA ASP A 144 27.30 -9.22 -5.46
C ASP A 144 26.10 -9.22 -4.46
N GLU A 145 25.38 -10.34 -4.37
CA GLU A 145 24.26 -10.52 -3.44
C GLU A 145 24.73 -11.06 -2.07
N PHE A 146 25.97 -11.56 -1.95
CA PHE A 146 26.48 -12.08 -0.68
C PHE A 146 26.69 -10.98 0.35
N ASP A 147 27.26 -9.85 -0.03
CA ASP A 147 27.46 -8.72 0.89
C ASP A 147 26.13 -8.22 1.45
N GLN A 148 25.10 -8.18 0.62
CA GLN A 148 23.74 -7.82 1.06
C GLN A 148 23.16 -8.89 2.00
N LEU A 149 23.38 -10.17 1.75
CA LEU A 149 22.89 -11.27 2.57
C LEU A 149 23.56 -11.27 3.96
N GLU A 150 24.87 -11.02 4.03
CA GLU A 150 25.62 -10.87 5.29
C GLU A 150 25.12 -9.63 6.06
N SER A 151 24.89 -8.52 5.37
CA SER A 151 24.33 -7.31 5.99
C SER A 151 22.91 -7.56 6.57
N ILE A 152 22.09 -8.39 5.91
CA ILE A 152 20.77 -8.79 6.46
C ILE A 152 20.94 -9.70 7.67
N GLU A 153 21.95 -10.60 7.70
CA GLU A 153 22.23 -11.46 8.85
C GLU A 153 22.64 -10.62 10.08
N ASP A 154 23.55 -9.67 9.90
CA ASP A 154 23.99 -8.77 10.98
C ASP A 154 22.84 -7.90 11.50
N TRP A 155 22.01 -7.37 10.60
CA TRP A 155 20.82 -6.61 10.97
C TRP A 155 19.80 -7.47 11.72
N ALA A 156 19.59 -8.73 11.31
CA ALA A 156 18.63 -9.64 11.92
C ALA A 156 18.90 -9.93 13.41
N ILE A 157 20.14 -9.72 13.86
CA ILE A 157 20.53 -9.87 15.27
C ILE A 157 20.05 -8.69 16.12
N ASN A 158 19.97 -7.49 15.54
CA ASN A 158 19.75 -6.24 16.25
C ASN A 158 18.32 -5.67 16.07
N THR A 159 17.64 -6.03 14.98
CA THR A 159 16.28 -5.54 14.71
C THR A 159 15.27 -6.03 15.74
N GLN A 160 14.32 -5.17 16.11
CA GLN A 160 13.24 -5.51 17.03
C GLN A 160 11.99 -5.98 16.30
N ASP A 161 11.64 -5.36 15.15
CA ASP A 161 10.42 -5.64 14.41
C ASP A 161 10.66 -6.51 13.15
N GLY A 162 11.90 -6.63 12.70
CA GLY A 162 12.28 -7.42 11.52
C GLY A 162 11.66 -6.96 10.22
N THR A 163 11.26 -5.70 10.10
CA THR A 163 10.59 -5.18 8.90
C THR A 163 11.57 -4.60 7.89
N LEU A 164 11.23 -4.73 6.59
CA LEU A 164 12.02 -4.19 5.49
C LEU A 164 12.29 -2.68 5.62
N SER A 165 11.38 -1.93 6.24
CA SER A 165 11.55 -0.49 6.44
C SER A 165 12.57 -0.12 7.54
N ASP A 166 12.93 -1.07 8.40
CA ASP A 166 13.96 -0.91 9.44
C ASP A 166 15.38 -1.15 8.88
N LEU A 167 15.51 -1.66 7.65
CA LEU A 167 16.80 -1.79 6.98
C LEU A 167 17.35 -0.45 6.50
N ASP A 168 18.63 -0.20 6.73
CA ASP A 168 19.34 1.03 6.29
C ASP A 168 19.56 1.08 4.77
N PHE A 169 19.37 -0.02 4.07
CA PHE A 169 19.51 -0.15 2.62
C PHE A 169 18.32 -0.88 1.99
N THR A 170 18.17 -0.76 0.68
CA THR A 170 17.14 -1.49 -0.06
C THR A 170 17.77 -2.72 -0.70
N PRO A 171 17.46 -3.95 -0.21
CA PRO A 171 17.98 -5.17 -0.79
C PRO A 171 17.40 -5.41 -2.19
N SER A 172 18.08 -6.23 -3.00
CA SER A 172 17.52 -6.65 -4.29
C SER A 172 16.20 -7.40 -4.06
N ALA A 173 15.22 -7.18 -4.94
CA ALA A 173 13.92 -7.86 -4.84
C ALA A 173 14.07 -9.38 -4.82
N LYS A 174 15.05 -9.91 -5.57
CA LYS A 174 15.39 -11.34 -5.61
C LYS A 174 15.87 -11.82 -4.24
N LEU A 175 16.83 -11.12 -3.63
CA LEU A 175 17.37 -11.49 -2.32
C LEU A 175 16.27 -11.43 -1.25
N TRP A 176 15.54 -10.30 -1.15
CA TRP A 176 14.49 -10.13 -0.15
C TRP A 176 13.42 -11.21 -0.24
N SER A 177 13.01 -11.59 -1.44
CA SER A 177 12.03 -12.66 -1.65
C SER A 177 12.48 -14.03 -1.15
N GLN A 178 13.79 -14.29 -1.04
CA GLN A 178 14.32 -15.54 -0.51
C GLN A 178 14.37 -15.57 1.02
N VAL A 179 14.35 -14.40 1.66
CA VAL A 179 14.49 -14.30 3.12
C VAL A 179 13.24 -13.76 3.83
N CYS A 180 12.31 -13.11 3.12
CA CYS A 180 11.08 -12.59 3.72
C CYS A 180 10.08 -13.69 4.11
N SER A 181 9.13 -13.34 4.95
CA SER A 181 8.01 -14.21 5.33
C SER A 181 7.02 -14.33 4.17
N GLU A 182 6.56 -15.55 3.87
CA GLU A 182 5.58 -15.82 2.82
C GLU A 182 4.35 -16.57 3.37
N SER A 183 3.19 -16.36 2.74
CA SER A 183 1.97 -17.12 3.05
C SER A 183 2.21 -18.62 2.80
N ARG A 184 1.51 -19.48 3.52
CA ARG A 184 1.62 -20.95 3.47
C ARG A 184 2.97 -21.53 3.90
N LEU A 185 4.12 -20.83 3.71
CA LEU A 185 5.41 -21.24 4.26
C LEU A 185 5.49 -21.04 5.78
N CYS A 186 4.85 -19.99 6.29
CA CYS A 186 4.90 -19.58 7.68
C CYS A 186 3.67 -20.11 8.44
N THR A 187 3.74 -21.34 8.87
CA THR A 187 2.70 -21.95 9.71
C THR A 187 3.29 -22.38 11.07
N PRO A 188 2.49 -22.46 12.15
CA PRO A 188 2.95 -22.98 13.43
C PRO A 188 3.56 -24.40 13.33
N ARG A 189 3.09 -25.20 12.36
CA ARG A 189 3.63 -26.56 12.10
C ARG A 189 5.01 -26.51 11.47
N THR A 190 5.27 -25.53 10.58
CA THR A 190 6.55 -25.42 9.85
C THR A 190 7.63 -24.76 10.69
N CYS A 191 7.27 -23.77 11.50
CA CYS A 191 8.23 -22.96 12.27
C CYS A 191 8.41 -23.43 13.71
N GLY A 192 7.47 -24.27 14.24
CA GLY A 192 7.45 -24.65 15.65
C GLY A 192 6.92 -23.54 16.57
N LYS A 193 6.63 -23.92 17.84
CA LYS A 193 6.07 -22.99 18.83
C LYS A 193 7.07 -21.96 19.39
N ASN A 194 8.36 -22.16 19.18
CA ASN A 194 9.46 -21.36 19.76
C ASN A 194 10.29 -20.65 18.67
N SER A 195 9.72 -20.39 17.50
CA SER A 195 10.41 -19.61 16.48
C SER A 195 10.31 -18.14 16.83
N ASN A 196 11.43 -17.43 16.89
CA ASN A 196 11.49 -15.96 16.92
C ASN A 196 11.02 -15.45 15.53
N CYS A 197 9.72 -15.45 15.29
CA CYS A 197 9.14 -15.07 14.00
C CYS A 197 8.53 -13.70 14.11
N PHE A 198 9.18 -12.69 13.58
CA PHE A 198 8.72 -11.29 13.60
C PHE A 198 7.27 -11.12 13.15
N TYR A 199 6.87 -11.81 12.08
CA TYR A 199 5.48 -11.74 11.61
C TYR A 199 4.47 -12.34 12.61
N GLN A 200 4.81 -13.46 13.28
CA GLN A 200 3.92 -14.07 14.26
C GLN A 200 3.86 -13.24 15.55
N GLU A 201 4.96 -12.62 15.94
CA GLU A 201 5.02 -11.68 17.05
C GLU A 201 4.13 -10.46 16.75
N ALA A 202 4.30 -9.82 15.59
CA ALA A 202 3.46 -8.71 15.17
C ALA A 202 1.96 -9.07 15.12
N ARG A 203 1.60 -10.30 14.71
CA ARG A 203 0.20 -10.78 14.76
C ARG A 203 -0.28 -10.99 16.19
N HIS A 204 0.55 -11.54 17.06
CA HIS A 204 0.21 -11.74 18.46
C HIS A 204 -0.01 -10.39 19.16
N ASP A 205 0.87 -9.43 18.90
CA ASP A 205 0.75 -8.08 19.43
C ASP A 205 -0.52 -7.40 18.92
N ALA A 206 -0.87 -7.58 17.65
CA ALA A 206 -2.12 -7.07 17.08
C ALA A 206 -3.38 -7.67 17.74
N ILE A 207 -3.33 -8.94 18.19
CA ILE A 207 -4.45 -9.55 18.92
C ILE A 207 -4.63 -8.91 20.30
N SER A 208 -3.56 -8.50 20.96
CA SER A 208 -3.59 -7.93 22.31
C SER A 208 -3.71 -6.39 22.34
N ALA A 209 -3.43 -5.70 21.23
CA ALA A 209 -3.45 -4.24 21.15
C ALA A 209 -4.87 -3.67 21.15
N ASP A 210 -5.02 -2.45 21.70
CA ASP A 210 -6.25 -1.67 21.66
C ASP A 210 -6.48 -1.05 20.27
N VAL A 211 -5.38 -0.68 19.60
CA VAL A 211 -5.40 -0.04 18.26
C VAL A 211 -4.49 -0.83 17.31
N VAL A 212 -5.05 -1.22 16.16
CA VAL A 212 -4.28 -1.90 15.09
C VAL A 212 -4.35 -1.06 13.83
N VAL A 213 -3.18 -0.72 13.27
CA VAL A 213 -3.08 0.04 12.03
C VAL A 213 -2.66 -0.88 10.90
N VAL A 214 -3.43 -0.88 9.80
CA VAL A 214 -3.22 -1.70 8.60
C VAL A 214 -3.30 -0.83 7.33
N ASN A 215 -2.90 -1.36 6.17
CA ASN A 215 -3.29 -0.75 4.90
C ASN A 215 -4.51 -1.46 4.27
N HIS A 216 -5.17 -0.80 3.34
CA HIS A 216 -6.37 -1.34 2.69
C HIS A 216 -6.14 -2.72 2.07
N THR A 217 -5.03 -2.91 1.37
CA THR A 217 -4.68 -4.21 0.77
C THR A 217 -4.56 -5.32 1.81
N LEU A 218 -3.91 -5.01 2.95
CA LEU A 218 -3.79 -5.98 4.04
C LEU A 218 -5.14 -6.23 4.71
N LEU A 219 -5.97 -5.21 4.90
CA LEU A 219 -7.32 -5.35 5.43
C LEU A 219 -8.12 -6.36 4.60
N PHE A 220 -8.18 -6.19 3.27
CA PHE A 220 -8.86 -7.14 2.38
C PHE A 220 -8.28 -8.56 2.48
N ASN A 221 -6.96 -8.70 2.42
CA ASN A 221 -6.30 -10.01 2.51
C ASN A 221 -6.54 -10.71 3.85
N LEU A 222 -6.63 -9.97 4.94
CA LEU A 222 -6.95 -10.53 6.26
C LEU A 222 -8.41 -10.97 6.32
N MET A 223 -9.34 -10.16 5.81
CA MET A 223 -10.75 -10.52 5.74
C MET A 223 -11.00 -11.76 4.87
N ASP A 224 -10.28 -11.91 3.74
CA ASP A 224 -10.36 -13.10 2.88
C ASP A 224 -9.75 -14.35 3.53
N SER A 225 -8.80 -14.17 4.45
CA SER A 225 -8.12 -15.27 5.15
C SER A 225 -8.84 -15.74 6.42
N LEU A 226 -9.88 -15.02 6.83
CA LEU A 226 -10.73 -15.46 7.95
C LEU A 226 -11.50 -16.71 7.51
N ASP A 227 -11.39 -17.77 8.33
CA ASP A 227 -12.08 -19.03 8.08
C ASP A 227 -13.59 -18.78 8.01
N GLU A 228 -14.30 -19.44 7.09
CA GLU A 228 -15.78 -19.40 7.02
C GLU A 228 -16.45 -19.85 8.33
N SER A 229 -15.67 -20.44 9.24
CA SER A 229 -16.11 -20.84 10.57
C SER A 229 -16.10 -19.71 11.62
N MET A 230 -15.46 -18.55 11.35
CA MET A 230 -15.57 -17.38 12.21
C MET A 230 -16.92 -16.70 11.97
N ASP A 231 -17.68 -16.57 13.05
CA ASP A 231 -18.91 -15.79 13.01
C ASP A 231 -18.56 -14.32 12.80
N ARG A 232 -18.73 -13.83 11.56
CA ARG A 232 -18.45 -12.43 11.19
C ARG A 232 -19.37 -11.43 11.90
N SER A 233 -20.36 -11.91 12.64
CA SER A 233 -21.24 -11.02 13.42
C SER A 233 -20.51 -10.27 14.54
N ASP A 234 -19.31 -10.74 14.93
CA ASP A 234 -18.59 -10.21 16.09
C ASP A 234 -17.50 -9.19 15.77
N GLY A 235 -17.12 -8.99 14.46
CA GLY A 235 -16.09 -8.01 14.08
C GLY A 235 -15.54 -8.19 12.67
N PHE A 236 -14.66 -7.27 12.24
CA PHE A 236 -14.05 -7.25 10.91
C PHE A 236 -12.81 -8.16 10.80
N LEU A 237 -11.88 -8.02 11.75
CA LEU A 237 -10.63 -8.80 11.81
C LEU A 237 -10.42 -9.50 13.14
N PHE A 238 -11.00 -8.96 14.20
CA PHE A 238 -10.90 -9.42 15.58
C PHE A 238 -12.30 -9.44 16.19
N SER A 239 -12.48 -10.19 17.28
CA SER A 239 -13.73 -10.12 18.03
C SER A 239 -13.95 -8.70 18.58
N ASP A 240 -15.17 -8.19 18.46
CA ASP A 240 -15.59 -6.87 18.95
C ASP A 240 -14.79 -5.69 18.42
N ASP A 241 -14.16 -5.80 17.24
CA ASP A 241 -13.50 -4.67 16.61
C ASP A 241 -14.49 -3.75 15.85
N PHE A 242 -14.09 -2.51 15.68
CA PHE A 242 -14.72 -1.56 14.76
C PHE A 242 -13.67 -0.90 13.87
N LEU A 243 -14.11 -0.38 12.73
CA LEU A 243 -13.21 -0.03 11.64
C LEU A 243 -13.28 1.46 11.32
N ILE A 244 -12.12 2.08 11.15
CA ILE A 244 -11.97 3.40 10.55
C ILE A 244 -11.13 3.27 9.28
N ILE A 245 -11.70 3.66 8.14
CA ILE A 245 -11.03 3.65 6.84
C ILE A 245 -10.70 5.09 6.46
N ASP A 246 -9.43 5.44 6.53
CA ASP A 246 -8.91 6.73 6.06
C ASP A 246 -8.53 6.63 4.58
N GLU A 247 -8.61 7.75 3.85
CA GLU A 247 -8.46 7.80 2.39
C GLU A 247 -9.43 6.84 1.65
N ALA A 248 -10.68 6.83 2.11
CA ALA A 248 -11.72 5.90 1.64
C ALA A 248 -12.03 6.01 0.14
N HIS A 249 -11.60 7.08 -0.53
CA HIS A 249 -11.70 7.22 -1.99
C HIS A 249 -10.93 6.15 -2.76
N GLU A 250 -9.97 5.46 -2.12
CA GLU A 250 -9.17 4.38 -2.72
C GLU A 250 -9.81 2.99 -2.56
N LEU A 251 -10.87 2.89 -1.77
CA LEU A 251 -11.45 1.60 -1.39
C LEU A 251 -11.97 0.81 -2.59
N GLU A 252 -12.61 1.50 -3.54
CA GLU A 252 -13.11 0.90 -4.77
C GLU A 252 -11.98 0.32 -5.62
N ASP A 253 -10.91 1.09 -5.82
CA ASP A 253 -9.76 0.66 -6.63
C ASP A 253 -9.02 -0.51 -5.96
N VAL A 254 -8.88 -0.50 -4.65
CA VAL A 254 -8.26 -1.61 -3.91
C VAL A 254 -9.12 -2.86 -4.05
N ALA A 255 -10.44 -2.77 -3.88
CA ALA A 255 -11.36 -3.90 -4.06
C ALA A 255 -11.29 -4.47 -5.47
N ALA A 256 -11.38 -3.62 -6.49
CA ALA A 256 -11.30 -4.04 -7.88
C ALA A 256 -9.97 -4.77 -8.21
N ASN A 257 -8.87 -4.30 -7.63
CA ASN A 257 -7.56 -4.94 -7.78
C ASN A 257 -7.44 -6.28 -7.03
N GLN A 258 -8.08 -6.43 -5.88
CA GLN A 258 -8.04 -7.67 -5.09
C GLN A 258 -8.95 -8.76 -5.65
N LEU A 259 -10.11 -8.38 -6.15
CA LEU A 259 -11.10 -9.29 -6.74
C LEU A 259 -10.78 -9.67 -8.19
N GLY A 260 -9.83 -9.00 -8.81
CA GLY A 260 -9.43 -9.20 -10.19
C GLY A 260 -8.24 -10.15 -10.37
N ILE A 261 -8.03 -10.56 -11.63
CA ILE A 261 -6.83 -11.30 -12.03
C ILE A 261 -5.65 -10.32 -12.16
N LYS A 262 -4.49 -10.77 -11.70
CA LYS A 262 -3.20 -10.10 -11.93
C LYS A 262 -2.10 -11.13 -12.12
N VAL A 263 -1.73 -11.40 -13.37
CA VAL A 263 -0.61 -12.30 -13.70
C VAL A 263 0.40 -11.53 -14.53
N SER A 264 1.61 -11.35 -14.01
CA SER A 264 2.69 -10.66 -14.73
C SER A 264 3.71 -11.65 -15.29
N GLN A 265 4.20 -11.38 -16.49
CA GLN A 265 5.29 -12.15 -17.11
C GLN A 265 6.52 -12.20 -16.20
N SER A 266 6.96 -11.07 -15.69
CA SER A 266 8.11 -10.99 -14.79
C SER A 266 7.91 -11.76 -13.49
N GLY A 267 6.70 -11.79 -12.94
CA GLY A 267 6.35 -12.56 -11.74
C GLY A 267 6.45 -14.07 -11.99
N LEU A 268 5.94 -14.56 -13.13
CA LEU A 268 6.06 -15.96 -13.53
C LEU A 268 7.53 -16.38 -13.72
N VAL A 269 8.29 -15.57 -14.45
CA VAL A 269 9.73 -15.82 -14.67
C VAL A 269 10.47 -15.80 -13.33
N PHE A 270 10.11 -14.92 -12.44
CA PHE A 270 10.70 -14.83 -11.10
C PHE A 270 10.46 -16.11 -10.28
N ASP A 271 9.22 -16.62 -10.23
CA ASP A 271 8.89 -17.85 -9.51
C ASP A 271 9.57 -19.09 -10.15
N LEU A 272 9.63 -19.15 -11.48
CA LEU A 272 10.36 -20.21 -12.18
C LEU A 272 11.87 -20.15 -11.92
N ASN A 273 12.46 -18.95 -11.86
CA ASN A 273 13.88 -18.79 -11.55
C ASN A 273 14.21 -19.19 -10.09
N ARG A 274 13.28 -19.09 -9.16
CA ARG A 274 13.43 -19.65 -7.79
C ARG A 274 13.51 -21.18 -7.84
N LEU A 275 12.73 -21.82 -8.71
CA LEU A 275 12.83 -23.26 -8.94
C LEU A 275 14.16 -23.59 -9.63
N TYR A 276 14.43 -22.97 -10.77
CA TYR A 276 15.67 -23.11 -11.52
C TYR A 276 15.87 -21.97 -12.52
N ASP A 277 16.95 -21.22 -12.35
CA ASP A 277 17.42 -20.22 -13.30
C ASP A 277 18.31 -20.90 -14.35
N SER A 278 17.80 -21.05 -15.57
CA SER A 278 18.48 -21.74 -16.66
C SER A 278 19.76 -21.04 -17.13
N THR A 279 19.86 -19.71 -16.96
CA THR A 279 21.03 -18.92 -17.34
C THR A 279 22.16 -19.08 -16.33
N LYS A 280 21.83 -19.02 -15.04
CA LYS A 280 22.79 -19.08 -13.94
C LYS A 280 23.03 -20.49 -13.41
N LYS A 281 22.20 -21.46 -13.84
CA LYS A 281 22.21 -22.88 -13.42
C LYS A 281 22.09 -23.04 -11.90
N ARG A 282 21.17 -22.30 -11.28
CA ARG A 282 20.93 -22.24 -9.83
C ARG A 282 19.45 -22.30 -9.51
N GLY A 283 19.09 -22.76 -8.31
CA GLY A 283 17.72 -22.80 -7.82
C GLY A 283 17.45 -24.00 -6.91
N LEU A 284 16.25 -24.05 -6.35
CA LEU A 284 15.85 -25.10 -5.39
C LEU A 284 15.94 -26.52 -5.99
N LEU A 285 15.57 -26.70 -7.26
CA LEU A 285 15.63 -27.98 -7.94
C LEU A 285 17.07 -28.46 -8.17
N GLN A 286 18.04 -27.55 -8.27
CA GLN A 286 19.45 -27.89 -8.33
C GLN A 286 19.94 -28.49 -7.00
N ILE A 287 19.50 -27.95 -5.88
CA ILE A 287 19.85 -28.44 -4.54
C ILE A 287 19.37 -29.87 -4.34
N VAL A 288 18.17 -30.20 -4.82
CA VAL A 288 17.58 -31.56 -4.72
C VAL A 288 17.92 -32.45 -5.90
N ARG A 289 18.68 -31.95 -6.88
CA ARG A 289 19.15 -32.68 -8.07
C ARG A 289 18.03 -33.30 -8.93
N ALA A 290 16.90 -32.58 -9.05
CA ALA A 290 15.70 -33.04 -9.76
C ALA A 290 15.76 -32.67 -11.25
N ASN A 291 16.54 -33.43 -12.06
CA ASN A 291 16.79 -33.09 -13.46
C ASN A 291 15.51 -33.03 -14.32
N ASP A 292 14.59 -33.98 -14.15
CA ASP A 292 13.34 -34.01 -14.92
C ASP A 292 12.46 -32.77 -14.65
N ALA A 293 12.42 -32.29 -13.38
CA ALA A 293 11.73 -31.08 -13.03
C ALA A 293 12.46 -29.83 -13.55
N ILE A 294 13.80 -29.84 -13.59
CA ILE A 294 14.62 -28.79 -14.21
C ILE A 294 14.28 -28.65 -15.70
N ASP A 295 14.19 -29.74 -16.42
CA ASP A 295 13.82 -29.75 -17.85
C ASP A 295 12.39 -29.20 -18.03
N GLY A 296 11.47 -29.52 -17.12
CA GLY A 296 10.13 -28.96 -17.07
C GLY A 296 10.12 -27.45 -16.88
N VAL A 297 10.95 -26.90 -15.98
CA VAL A 297 11.09 -25.45 -15.78
C VAL A 297 11.62 -24.77 -17.03
N VAL A 298 12.68 -25.31 -17.65
CA VAL A 298 13.28 -24.75 -18.88
C VAL A 298 12.26 -24.73 -20.01
N ASN A 299 11.47 -25.80 -20.15
CA ASN A 299 10.41 -25.84 -21.16
C ASN A 299 9.33 -24.81 -20.90
N LEU A 300 8.81 -24.72 -19.67
CA LEU A 300 7.77 -23.74 -19.30
C LEU A 300 8.27 -22.30 -19.44
N GLN A 301 9.54 -21.99 -19.11
CA GLN A 301 10.13 -20.67 -19.35
C GLN A 301 10.04 -20.27 -20.83
N LYS A 302 10.40 -21.17 -21.75
CA LYS A 302 10.30 -20.93 -23.20
C LYS A 302 8.86 -20.75 -23.67
N LYS A 303 7.93 -21.54 -23.11
CA LYS A 303 6.51 -21.45 -23.44
C LYS A 303 5.89 -20.15 -22.98
N ILE A 304 6.25 -19.68 -21.77
CA ILE A 304 5.82 -18.37 -21.25
C ILE A 304 6.37 -17.23 -22.12
N GLU A 305 7.63 -17.28 -22.50
CA GLU A 305 8.22 -16.31 -23.44
C GLU A 305 7.45 -16.29 -24.77
N THR A 306 7.18 -17.46 -25.35
CA THR A 306 6.41 -17.57 -26.59
C THR A 306 4.99 -17.03 -26.43
N PHE A 307 4.33 -17.34 -25.32
CA PHE A 307 2.98 -16.86 -25.02
C PHE A 307 2.95 -15.32 -24.92
N PHE A 308 3.86 -14.70 -24.19
CA PHE A 308 3.89 -13.22 -24.06
C PHE A 308 4.39 -12.52 -25.33
N ASN A 309 5.20 -13.15 -26.16
CA ASN A 309 5.52 -12.66 -27.51
C ASN A 309 4.27 -12.64 -28.41
N LEU A 310 3.41 -13.65 -28.30
CA LEU A 310 2.11 -13.66 -28.98
C LEU A 310 1.18 -12.57 -28.42
N VAL A 311 1.21 -12.33 -27.12
CA VAL A 311 0.47 -11.22 -26.49
C VAL A 311 0.93 -9.89 -27.05
N ASP A 312 2.23 -9.64 -27.14
CA ASP A 312 2.76 -8.38 -27.73
C ASP A 312 2.36 -8.21 -29.19
N SER A 313 2.49 -9.27 -29.99
CA SER A 313 2.18 -9.21 -31.43
C SER A 313 0.70 -9.06 -31.76
N ASN A 314 -0.21 -9.56 -30.89
CA ASN A 314 -1.65 -9.53 -31.10
C ASN A 314 -2.33 -8.30 -30.48
N CYS A 315 -1.66 -7.59 -29.57
CA CYS A 315 -2.21 -6.43 -28.89
C CYS A 315 -1.65 -5.14 -29.49
N ASP A 316 -2.50 -4.36 -30.14
CA ASP A 316 -2.15 -3.03 -30.61
C ASP A 316 -2.29 -2.01 -29.45
N PHE A 317 -1.20 -1.70 -28.81
CA PHE A 317 -1.15 -0.69 -27.73
C PHE A 317 -1.16 0.76 -28.27
N GLY A 318 -1.12 0.97 -29.58
CA GLY A 318 -0.95 2.28 -30.17
C GLY A 318 0.37 2.96 -29.79
N HIS A 319 0.60 4.18 -30.29
CA HIS A 319 1.87 4.89 -30.07
C HIS A 319 2.17 5.27 -28.61
N TRP A 320 1.12 5.42 -27.78
CA TRP A 320 1.22 5.94 -26.39
C TRP A 320 0.41 5.11 -25.38
N GLY A 321 -0.34 4.11 -25.87
CA GLY A 321 -1.16 3.24 -25.02
C GLY A 321 -0.30 2.22 -24.30
N ARG A 322 -0.73 1.88 -23.08
CA ARG A 322 -0.12 0.83 -22.27
C ARG A 322 -1.09 -0.31 -21.97
N GLU A 323 -2.33 -0.18 -22.41
CA GLU A 323 -3.40 -1.11 -22.12
C GLU A 323 -4.09 -1.53 -23.41
N PHE A 324 -4.36 -2.81 -23.52
CA PHE A 324 -5.14 -3.39 -24.60
C PHE A 324 -6.31 -4.18 -24.04
N ARG A 325 -7.55 -3.76 -24.32
CA ARG A 325 -8.75 -4.43 -23.84
C ARG A 325 -9.02 -5.70 -24.65
N VAL A 326 -9.07 -6.85 -23.97
CA VAL A 326 -9.44 -8.15 -24.55
C VAL A 326 -10.95 -8.34 -24.45
N LYS A 327 -11.65 -8.35 -25.61
CA LYS A 327 -13.12 -8.35 -25.68
C LYS A 327 -13.73 -9.73 -25.90
N THR A 328 -12.94 -10.71 -26.34
CA THR A 328 -13.44 -12.03 -26.73
C THR A 328 -12.68 -13.13 -26.03
N SER A 329 -13.39 -14.14 -25.53
CA SER A 329 -12.78 -15.35 -25.01
C SER A 329 -11.99 -16.10 -26.09
N GLY A 330 -10.95 -16.83 -25.68
CA GLY A 330 -10.10 -17.57 -26.62
C GLY A 330 -9.22 -16.68 -27.51
N PHE A 331 -9.04 -15.39 -27.16
CA PHE A 331 -8.17 -14.47 -27.93
C PHE A 331 -6.69 -14.91 -27.92
N PHE A 332 -6.25 -15.57 -26.86
CA PHE A 332 -4.93 -16.18 -26.76
C PHE A 332 -5.01 -17.71 -26.69
N PRO A 333 -3.98 -18.44 -27.18
CA PRO A 333 -3.94 -19.89 -27.10
C PRO A 333 -3.77 -20.38 -25.64
N SER A 334 -4.33 -21.55 -25.34
CA SER A 334 -4.32 -22.17 -24.01
C SER A 334 -3.28 -23.29 -23.82
N ASP A 335 -2.46 -23.55 -24.83
CA ASP A 335 -1.48 -24.66 -24.83
C ASP A 335 -0.45 -24.55 -23.69
N VAL A 336 -0.08 -23.34 -23.29
CA VAL A 336 0.82 -23.10 -22.15
C VAL A 336 0.32 -23.73 -20.84
N LEU A 337 -1.01 -23.88 -20.66
CA LEU A 337 -1.59 -24.44 -19.44
C LEU A 337 -1.22 -25.91 -19.21
N ALA A 338 -0.99 -26.67 -20.27
CA ALA A 338 -0.55 -28.06 -20.16
C ALA A 338 0.88 -28.17 -19.60
N ASP A 339 1.76 -27.23 -19.98
CA ASP A 339 3.15 -27.20 -19.51
C ASP A 339 3.23 -26.84 -18.02
N PHE A 340 2.33 -25.97 -17.52
CA PHE A 340 2.18 -25.71 -16.08
C PHE A 340 1.83 -27.00 -15.33
N ARG A 341 0.80 -27.72 -15.76
CA ARG A 341 0.36 -28.98 -15.12
C ARG A 341 1.47 -30.01 -15.11
N PHE A 342 2.16 -30.16 -16.24
CA PHE A 342 3.29 -31.09 -16.34
C PHE A 342 4.38 -30.77 -15.31
N LEU A 343 4.76 -29.48 -15.16
CA LEU A 343 5.78 -29.08 -14.18
C LEU A 343 5.29 -29.30 -12.74
N GLU A 344 4.04 -28.93 -12.43
CA GLU A 344 3.42 -29.16 -11.12
C GLU A 344 3.48 -30.64 -10.73
N GLU A 345 3.07 -31.55 -11.62
CA GLU A 345 3.10 -33.00 -11.40
C GLU A 345 4.53 -33.51 -11.17
N LYS A 346 5.49 -33.02 -11.95
CA LYS A 346 6.90 -33.40 -11.79
C LYS A 346 7.47 -32.98 -10.44
N ILE A 347 7.18 -31.75 -9.99
CA ILE A 347 7.65 -31.30 -8.68
C ILE A 347 6.95 -32.08 -7.56
N ILE A 348 5.64 -32.29 -7.66
CA ILE A 348 4.88 -33.06 -6.65
C ILE A 348 5.46 -34.47 -6.51
N SER A 349 5.80 -35.13 -7.61
CA SER A 349 6.31 -36.51 -7.61
C SER A 349 7.64 -36.69 -6.86
N ILE A 350 8.44 -35.64 -6.73
CA ILE A 350 9.73 -35.68 -6.02
C ILE A 350 9.67 -35.25 -4.56
N LEU A 351 8.54 -34.65 -4.12
CA LEU A 351 8.44 -34.06 -2.77
C LEU A 351 8.69 -35.08 -1.65
N ASP A 352 8.31 -36.35 -1.85
CA ASP A 352 8.48 -37.38 -0.82
C ASP A 352 9.96 -37.80 -0.68
N ASP A 353 10.76 -37.64 -1.70
CA ASP A 353 12.21 -37.93 -1.70
C ASP A 353 13.05 -36.77 -1.13
N VAL A 354 12.45 -35.58 -0.92
CA VAL A 354 13.15 -34.41 -0.39
C VAL A 354 13.24 -34.49 1.14
N ASN A 355 14.41 -34.88 1.65
CA ASN A 355 14.66 -35.02 3.09
C ASN A 355 14.67 -33.69 3.85
N ASN A 356 15.00 -32.57 3.20
CA ASN A 356 15.01 -31.25 3.82
C ASN A 356 13.60 -30.65 3.83
N ASN A 357 12.98 -30.65 5.00
CA ASN A 357 11.60 -30.18 5.18
C ASN A 357 11.42 -28.69 4.78
N SER A 358 12.46 -27.86 4.94
CA SER A 358 12.39 -26.46 4.52
C SER A 358 12.34 -26.33 3.00
N ILE A 359 13.18 -27.07 2.27
CA ILE A 359 13.17 -27.08 0.81
C ILE A 359 11.86 -27.68 0.29
N ARG A 360 11.40 -28.78 0.88
CA ARG A 360 10.11 -29.40 0.54
C ARG A 360 8.95 -28.39 0.64
N THR A 361 8.92 -27.60 1.71
CA THR A 361 7.88 -26.59 1.92
C THR A 361 7.98 -25.46 0.89
N GLU A 362 9.19 -24.99 0.56
CA GLU A 362 9.42 -23.98 -0.49
C GLU A 362 8.97 -24.47 -1.87
N LEU A 363 9.29 -25.71 -2.23
CA LEU A 363 8.86 -26.33 -3.49
C LEU A 363 7.33 -26.42 -3.56
N LEU A 364 6.69 -26.87 -2.49
CA LEU A 364 5.23 -26.98 -2.43
C LEU A 364 4.55 -25.61 -2.59
N GLU A 365 5.10 -24.56 -1.97
CA GLU A 365 4.55 -23.22 -2.14
C GLU A 365 4.70 -22.69 -3.57
N LEU A 366 5.86 -22.94 -4.22
CA LEU A 366 6.04 -22.56 -5.62
C LEU A 366 5.08 -23.31 -6.56
N VAL A 367 4.82 -24.59 -6.31
CA VAL A 367 3.78 -25.35 -7.03
C VAL A 367 2.41 -24.70 -6.86
N ASN A 368 2.02 -24.32 -5.63
CA ASN A 368 0.76 -23.63 -5.39
C ASN A 368 0.68 -22.29 -6.14
N ARG A 369 1.76 -21.51 -6.16
CA ARG A 369 1.81 -20.24 -6.90
C ARG A 369 1.66 -20.44 -8.40
N LEU A 370 2.32 -21.46 -8.96
CA LEU A 370 2.19 -21.83 -10.37
C LEU A 370 0.75 -22.29 -10.69
N SER A 371 0.13 -23.09 -9.81
CA SER A 371 -1.25 -23.53 -9.97
C SER A 371 -2.23 -22.35 -9.99
N VAL A 372 -2.10 -21.39 -9.03
CA VAL A 372 -2.92 -20.17 -9.00
C VAL A 372 -2.70 -19.33 -10.26
N ALA A 373 -1.45 -19.19 -10.72
CA ALA A 373 -1.13 -18.45 -11.94
C ALA A 373 -1.73 -19.14 -13.18
N ARG A 374 -1.62 -20.46 -13.29
CA ARG A 374 -2.25 -21.26 -14.37
C ARG A 374 -3.76 -21.05 -14.40
N ASP A 375 -4.42 -21.17 -13.25
CA ASP A 375 -5.87 -21.03 -13.15
C ASP A 375 -6.30 -19.59 -13.51
N SER A 376 -5.55 -18.59 -13.07
CA SER A 376 -5.76 -17.19 -13.45
C SER A 376 -5.58 -16.95 -14.94
N ILE A 377 -4.55 -17.55 -15.58
CA ILE A 377 -4.35 -17.48 -17.02
C ILE A 377 -5.52 -18.16 -17.76
N SER A 378 -5.97 -19.33 -17.29
CA SER A 378 -7.14 -20.01 -17.85
C SER A 378 -8.39 -19.14 -17.78
N GLN A 379 -8.69 -18.60 -16.60
CA GLN A 379 -9.83 -17.69 -16.41
C GLN A 379 -9.74 -16.44 -17.28
N PHE A 380 -8.54 -15.91 -17.49
CA PHE A 380 -8.32 -14.76 -18.37
C PHE A 380 -8.58 -15.11 -19.84
N ILE A 381 -8.08 -16.24 -20.32
CA ILE A 381 -8.26 -16.71 -21.70
C ILE A 381 -9.74 -17.02 -21.97
N ASP A 382 -10.37 -17.74 -21.06
CA ASP A 382 -11.77 -18.18 -21.18
C ASP A 382 -12.78 -17.08 -20.85
N GLN A 383 -12.32 -15.96 -20.23
CA GLN A 383 -13.15 -14.88 -19.69
C GLN A 383 -14.30 -15.42 -18.83
N SER A 384 -14.00 -16.40 -17.99
CA SER A 384 -15.00 -17.14 -17.20
C SER A 384 -15.56 -16.32 -16.01
N LEU A 385 -14.88 -15.24 -15.62
CA LEU A 385 -15.38 -14.33 -14.58
C LEU A 385 -16.45 -13.40 -15.19
N THR A 386 -17.68 -13.62 -14.78
CA THR A 386 -18.81 -12.78 -15.22
C THR A 386 -18.68 -11.35 -14.68
N GLN A 387 -19.14 -10.36 -15.45
CA GLN A 387 -19.08 -8.93 -15.09
C GLN A 387 -17.65 -8.40 -14.83
N HIS A 388 -16.64 -9.04 -15.43
CA HIS A 388 -15.27 -8.52 -15.41
C HIS A 388 -14.88 -7.88 -16.74
N VAL A 389 -14.01 -6.89 -16.67
CA VAL A 389 -13.29 -6.36 -17.83
C VAL A 389 -11.91 -7.01 -17.84
N PHE A 390 -11.46 -7.42 -19.04
CA PHE A 390 -10.16 -8.05 -19.23
C PHE A 390 -9.28 -7.18 -20.11
N TRP A 391 -8.02 -6.99 -19.71
CA TRP A 391 -7.05 -6.23 -20.51
C TRP A 391 -5.63 -6.73 -20.28
N VAL A 392 -4.76 -6.41 -21.22
CA VAL A 392 -3.32 -6.59 -21.09
C VAL A 392 -2.71 -5.23 -20.81
N GLU A 393 -1.85 -5.15 -19.81
CA GLU A 393 -1.08 -3.96 -19.47
C GLU A 393 0.37 -4.18 -19.90
N LYS A 394 0.95 -3.21 -20.62
CA LYS A 394 2.37 -3.19 -21.01
C LYS A 394 3.09 -2.13 -20.17
N THR A 395 4.01 -2.57 -19.31
CA THR A 395 4.76 -1.62 -18.48
C THR A 395 6.03 -1.14 -19.21
N SER A 396 6.32 0.15 -19.09
CA SER A 396 7.56 0.73 -19.60
C SER A 396 8.62 0.73 -18.50
N GLY A 397 9.68 -0.05 -18.69
CA GLY A 397 10.84 -0.10 -17.82
C GLY A 397 12.10 -0.34 -18.65
N ARG A 398 13.21 -0.73 -17.98
CA ARG A 398 14.44 -1.17 -18.67
C ARG A 398 14.17 -2.39 -19.55
N TYR A 399 13.17 -3.20 -19.16
CA TYR A 399 12.63 -4.33 -19.91
C TYR A 399 11.10 -4.20 -19.97
N GLU A 400 10.52 -4.48 -21.12
CA GLU A 400 9.08 -4.55 -21.29
C GLU A 400 8.52 -5.73 -20.48
N ASN A 401 7.39 -5.52 -19.82
CA ASN A 401 6.73 -6.56 -19.03
C ASN A 401 5.22 -6.48 -19.29
N PHE A 402 4.61 -7.62 -19.54
CA PHE A 402 3.19 -7.74 -19.78
C PHE A 402 2.48 -8.28 -18.54
N ILE A 403 1.31 -7.72 -18.28
CA ILE A 403 0.46 -8.12 -17.15
C ILE A 403 -0.93 -8.43 -17.70
N LEU A 404 -1.41 -9.64 -17.47
CA LEU A 404 -2.80 -10.01 -17.69
C LEU A 404 -3.61 -9.51 -16.50
N ARG A 405 -4.65 -8.72 -16.77
CA ARG A 405 -5.48 -8.09 -15.75
C ARG A 405 -6.95 -8.35 -16.00
N SER A 406 -7.69 -8.53 -14.91
CA SER A 406 -9.13 -8.33 -14.94
C SER A 406 -9.56 -7.55 -13.70
N ALA A 407 -10.70 -6.89 -13.78
CA ALA A 407 -11.35 -6.29 -12.64
C ALA A 407 -12.87 -6.39 -12.80
N PRO A 408 -13.63 -6.55 -11.72
CA PRO A 408 -15.07 -6.46 -11.75
C PRO A 408 -15.51 -5.04 -12.15
N VAL A 409 -16.60 -4.94 -12.89
CA VAL A 409 -17.19 -3.65 -13.28
C VAL A 409 -17.83 -2.94 -12.10
N ASP A 410 -18.32 -3.72 -11.15
CA ASP A 410 -18.99 -3.25 -9.95
C ASP A 410 -18.49 -4.05 -8.73
N VAL A 411 -18.05 -3.35 -7.70
CA VAL A 411 -17.57 -3.92 -6.43
C VAL A 411 -18.51 -3.61 -5.26
N SER A 412 -19.65 -2.95 -5.54
CA SER A 412 -20.54 -2.42 -4.52
C SER A 412 -21.13 -3.51 -3.62
N GLU A 413 -21.53 -4.63 -4.22
CA GLU A 413 -22.14 -5.76 -3.51
C GLU A 413 -21.11 -6.45 -2.58
N ASP A 414 -19.87 -6.63 -3.06
CA ASP A 414 -18.77 -7.20 -2.27
C ASP A 414 -18.37 -6.26 -1.12
N LEU A 415 -18.23 -4.96 -1.40
CA LEU A 415 -17.90 -3.98 -0.36
C LEU A 415 -19.01 -3.85 0.69
N SER A 416 -20.30 -3.85 0.25
CA SER A 416 -21.44 -3.79 1.17
C SER A 416 -21.41 -4.97 2.14
N SER A 417 -21.27 -6.19 1.63
CA SER A 417 -21.25 -7.40 2.46
C SER A 417 -20.05 -7.47 3.41
N ARG A 418 -18.92 -6.86 3.04
CA ARG A 418 -17.72 -6.85 3.88
C ARG A 418 -17.73 -5.80 4.98
N PHE A 419 -18.31 -4.63 4.71
CA PHE A 419 -18.15 -3.47 5.59
C PHE A 419 -19.45 -2.95 6.22
N PHE A 420 -20.62 -3.17 5.60
CA PHE A 420 -21.85 -2.50 6.03
C PHE A 420 -22.96 -3.45 6.48
N ASP A 421 -22.82 -4.74 6.25
CA ASP A 421 -23.77 -5.76 6.71
C ASP A 421 -23.41 -6.35 8.09
N LEU A 422 -22.40 -5.77 8.75
CA LEU A 422 -21.92 -6.18 10.07
C LEU A 422 -22.58 -5.36 11.19
N SER A 423 -22.55 -5.88 12.39
CA SER A 423 -23.13 -5.21 13.58
C SER A 423 -22.24 -4.10 14.15
N ASN A 424 -20.98 -4.07 13.77
CA ASN A 424 -19.98 -3.13 14.26
C ASN A 424 -19.81 -1.93 13.31
N SER A 425 -19.46 -0.78 13.87
CA SER A 425 -19.35 0.47 13.11
C SER A 425 -18.19 0.46 12.13
N CYS A 426 -18.45 0.92 10.91
CA CYS A 426 -17.46 1.26 9.90
C CYS A 426 -17.52 2.76 9.60
N ILE A 427 -16.44 3.48 9.88
CA ILE A 427 -16.31 4.92 9.63
C ILE A 427 -15.38 5.14 8.43
N LEU A 428 -15.90 5.70 7.35
CA LEU A 428 -15.13 6.03 6.16
C LEU A 428 -14.84 7.53 6.14
N THR A 429 -13.57 7.88 5.98
CA THR A 429 -13.13 9.28 5.90
C THR A 429 -12.21 9.53 4.70
N SER A 430 -12.35 10.69 4.09
CA SER A 430 -11.46 11.16 3.02
C SER A 430 -11.53 12.68 2.88
N ALA A 431 -10.55 13.26 2.18
CA ALA A 431 -10.60 14.68 1.80
C ALA A 431 -11.50 14.94 0.59
N THR A 432 -11.69 13.93 -0.27
CA THR A 432 -12.34 14.08 -1.58
C THR A 432 -13.19 12.84 -1.89
N LEU A 433 -14.48 12.92 -1.63
CA LEU A 433 -15.48 11.89 -1.96
C LEU A 433 -16.60 12.44 -2.84
N SER A 434 -16.91 13.73 -2.71
CA SER A 434 -18.01 14.34 -3.42
C SER A 434 -17.67 14.63 -4.88
N ILE A 435 -18.64 14.37 -5.77
CA ILE A 435 -18.59 14.70 -7.18
C ILE A 435 -19.68 15.71 -7.51
N GLY A 436 -19.27 16.90 -7.97
CA GLY A 436 -20.19 17.96 -8.39
C GLY A 436 -20.92 18.67 -7.24
N GLU A 437 -21.82 19.61 -7.60
CA GLU A 437 -22.60 20.45 -6.69
C GLU A 437 -24.05 19.96 -6.54
N ASN A 438 -24.33 18.67 -6.71
CA ASN A 438 -25.67 18.10 -6.66
C ASN A 438 -26.23 18.07 -5.21
N ASN A 439 -27.55 17.91 -5.08
CA ASN A 439 -28.24 17.80 -3.77
C ASN A 439 -27.76 16.61 -2.91
N GLU A 440 -27.08 15.63 -3.50
CA GLU A 440 -26.41 14.51 -2.82
C GLU A 440 -24.96 14.41 -3.28
N PRO A 441 -24.04 15.24 -2.79
CA PRO A 441 -22.66 15.29 -3.26
C PRO A 441 -21.88 13.98 -3.04
N LEU A 442 -22.29 13.13 -2.09
CA LEU A 442 -21.71 11.82 -1.81
C LEU A 442 -22.48 10.65 -2.44
N GLY A 443 -23.56 10.91 -3.18
CA GLY A 443 -24.42 9.87 -3.76
C GLY A 443 -23.68 8.92 -4.72
N TYR A 444 -22.74 9.45 -5.50
CA TYR A 444 -21.93 8.62 -6.41
C TYR A 444 -21.08 7.61 -5.64
N VAL A 445 -20.32 8.06 -4.64
CA VAL A 445 -19.45 7.17 -3.84
C VAL A 445 -20.28 6.15 -3.09
N LYS A 446 -21.40 6.56 -2.47
CA LYS A 446 -22.33 5.64 -1.79
C LYS A 446 -22.74 4.48 -2.71
N LYS A 447 -23.11 4.79 -3.94
CA LYS A 447 -23.50 3.78 -4.92
C LYS A 447 -22.32 2.87 -5.29
N ARG A 448 -21.14 3.44 -5.54
CA ARG A 448 -19.96 2.68 -5.97
C ARG A 448 -19.43 1.70 -4.91
N ILE A 449 -19.63 2.02 -3.63
CA ILE A 449 -19.19 1.16 -2.51
C ILE A 449 -20.34 0.39 -1.84
N GLY A 450 -21.57 0.46 -2.39
CA GLY A 450 -22.74 -0.25 -1.85
C GLY A 450 -23.24 0.28 -0.51
N ALA A 451 -23.06 1.58 -0.26
CA ALA A 451 -23.34 2.26 1.02
C ALA A 451 -24.58 3.16 0.97
N GLU A 452 -25.61 2.84 0.16
CA GLU A 452 -26.77 3.73 -0.07
C GLU A 452 -27.52 4.09 1.21
N LYS A 453 -27.55 3.21 2.20
CA LYS A 453 -28.23 3.39 3.47
C LYS A 453 -27.38 4.11 4.54
N ILE A 454 -26.09 4.30 4.28
CA ILE A 454 -25.16 4.84 5.27
C ILE A 454 -25.32 6.35 5.42
N HIS A 455 -25.17 6.82 6.64
CA HIS A 455 -25.17 8.25 6.96
C HIS A 455 -23.95 8.93 6.33
N THR A 456 -24.17 10.12 5.77
CA THR A 456 -23.10 10.91 5.15
C THR A 456 -22.99 12.30 5.74
N LYS A 457 -21.78 12.81 5.83
CA LYS A 457 -21.51 14.18 6.25
C LYS A 457 -20.38 14.79 5.44
N LYS A 458 -20.52 16.07 5.11
CA LYS A 458 -19.47 16.86 4.45
C LYS A 458 -19.05 18.00 5.38
N ILE A 459 -17.75 18.15 5.60
CA ILE A 459 -17.12 19.22 6.38
C ILE A 459 -16.17 19.96 5.43
N GLY A 460 -16.24 21.30 5.45
CA GLY A 460 -15.38 22.16 4.63
C GLY A 460 -13.90 22.10 5.04
N SER A 461 -13.10 22.90 4.39
CA SER A 461 -11.70 23.14 4.76
C SER A 461 -11.61 24.40 5.64
N PRO A 462 -10.74 24.43 6.66
CA PRO A 462 -10.51 25.62 7.48
C PRO A 462 -9.69 26.69 6.74
N PHE A 463 -9.12 26.37 5.56
CA PHE A 463 -8.26 27.29 4.83
C PHE A 463 -9.04 28.29 4.01
N ASP A 464 -8.64 29.56 4.10
CA ASP A 464 -9.04 30.64 3.19
C ASP A 464 -8.17 30.61 1.92
N TYR A 465 -8.56 29.75 0.96
CA TYR A 465 -7.80 29.55 -0.26
C TYR A 465 -7.67 30.83 -1.11
N GLU A 466 -8.65 31.74 -1.05
CA GLU A 466 -8.63 32.98 -1.82
C GLU A 466 -7.48 33.90 -1.38
N ASN A 467 -7.20 33.95 -0.08
CA ASN A 467 -6.18 34.82 0.49
C ASN A 467 -4.84 34.09 0.75
N GLN A 468 -4.87 32.78 1.00
CA GLN A 468 -3.70 32.01 1.44
C GLN A 468 -2.98 31.29 0.29
N MET A 469 -3.62 31.10 -0.87
CA MET A 469 -3.05 30.33 -1.99
C MET A 469 -3.02 31.16 -3.28
N LYS A 470 -1.93 31.01 -4.07
CA LYS A 470 -1.82 31.55 -5.43
C LYS A 470 -1.52 30.45 -6.41
N ILE A 471 -2.37 30.29 -7.41
CA ILE A 471 -2.19 29.32 -8.49
C ILE A 471 -1.63 30.05 -9.73
N TYR A 472 -0.51 29.55 -10.24
CA TYR A 472 0.09 30.01 -11.48
C TYR A 472 -0.10 28.93 -12.56
N LEU A 473 -0.71 29.30 -13.68
CA LEU A 473 -0.91 28.40 -14.81
C LEU A 473 0.05 28.81 -15.94
N ALA A 474 1.02 27.94 -16.25
CA ALA A 474 1.88 28.09 -17.41
C ALA A 474 1.06 27.76 -18.68
N ARG A 475 0.66 28.81 -19.45
CA ARG A 475 -0.16 28.64 -20.66
C ARG A 475 0.68 28.54 -21.94
N ASP A 476 1.87 29.11 -21.90
CA ASP A 476 2.77 29.22 -23.06
C ASP A 476 3.91 28.18 -22.99
N ILE A 477 3.57 26.94 -22.60
CA ILE A 477 4.47 25.80 -22.63
C ILE A 477 4.08 24.88 -23.78
N SER A 478 5.08 24.34 -24.46
CA SER A 478 4.91 23.41 -25.59
C SER A 478 4.16 22.14 -25.18
N ASP A 479 3.57 21.45 -26.17
CA ASP A 479 2.92 20.16 -25.93
C ASP A 479 3.91 19.17 -25.25
N PRO A 480 3.51 18.42 -24.21
CA PRO A 480 4.37 17.43 -23.55
C PRO A 480 5.02 16.37 -24.45
N ARG A 481 4.57 16.27 -25.71
CA ARG A 481 5.11 15.37 -26.74
C ARG A 481 6.20 16.00 -27.59
N SER A 482 6.42 17.32 -27.47
CA SER A 482 7.43 18.02 -28.26
C SER A 482 8.82 17.89 -27.59
N ASP A 483 9.87 17.94 -28.42
CA ASP A 483 11.25 17.89 -27.93
C ASP A 483 11.63 19.12 -27.10
N GLN A 484 10.93 20.25 -27.29
CA GLN A 484 11.18 21.51 -26.57
C GLN A 484 10.56 21.52 -25.16
N TYR A 485 9.57 20.63 -24.89
CA TYR A 485 8.82 20.63 -23.63
C TYR A 485 9.72 20.49 -22.39
N GLU A 486 10.71 19.58 -22.42
CA GLU A 486 11.58 19.34 -21.28
C GLU A 486 12.46 20.56 -20.93
N ASP A 487 12.91 21.31 -21.94
CA ASP A 487 13.74 22.52 -21.76
C ASP A 487 12.88 23.65 -21.18
N GLU A 488 11.73 23.92 -21.81
CA GLU A 488 10.78 24.92 -21.33
C GLU A 488 10.29 24.63 -19.91
N LEU A 489 10.02 23.35 -19.60
CA LEU A 489 9.63 22.92 -18.26
C LEU A 489 10.76 23.17 -17.25
N GLY A 490 12.01 22.90 -17.63
CA GLY A 490 13.19 23.19 -16.81
C GLY A 490 13.33 24.68 -16.51
N ASP A 491 13.10 25.54 -17.49
CA ASP A 491 13.13 27.01 -17.33
C ASP A 491 12.03 27.49 -16.37
N TRP A 492 10.80 26.98 -16.52
CA TRP A 492 9.68 27.29 -15.61
C TRP A 492 9.96 26.84 -14.17
N ILE A 493 10.43 25.61 -13.98
CA ILE A 493 10.79 25.10 -12.65
C ILE A 493 11.86 25.99 -12.02
N THR A 494 12.94 26.29 -12.77
CA THR A 494 14.03 27.13 -12.29
C THR A 494 13.53 28.51 -11.88
N ALA A 495 12.67 29.13 -12.69
CA ALA A 495 12.09 30.44 -12.38
C ALA A 495 11.26 30.45 -11.11
N PHE A 496 10.38 29.44 -10.91
CA PHE A 496 9.54 29.35 -9.72
C PHE A 496 10.31 28.96 -8.47
N VAL A 497 11.31 28.06 -8.56
CA VAL A 497 12.20 27.72 -7.45
C VAL A 497 12.99 28.93 -6.98
N LYS A 498 13.52 29.74 -7.90
CA LYS A 498 14.19 31.00 -7.55
C LYS A 498 13.25 32.00 -6.89
N LYS A 499 12.00 32.09 -7.35
CA LYS A 499 10.99 33.02 -6.82
C LYS A 499 10.57 32.64 -5.39
N SER A 500 10.50 31.36 -5.07
CA SER A 500 10.19 30.87 -3.71
C SER A 500 11.42 30.71 -2.81
N ASN A 501 12.61 30.99 -3.30
CA ASN A 501 13.87 30.76 -2.60
C ASN A 501 14.09 29.30 -2.15
N GLY A 502 13.73 28.35 -3.00
CA GLY A 502 13.67 26.91 -2.67
C GLY A 502 12.35 26.55 -2.01
N ASN A 503 12.38 25.73 -0.96
CA ASN A 503 11.23 25.24 -0.22
C ASN A 503 10.13 24.71 -1.15
N ALA A 504 10.55 23.91 -2.14
CA ALA A 504 9.72 23.54 -3.27
C ALA A 504 9.62 22.02 -3.45
N PHE A 505 8.42 21.54 -3.73
CA PHE A 505 8.20 20.22 -4.34
C PHE A 505 8.02 20.39 -5.84
N VAL A 506 8.67 19.54 -6.63
CA VAL A 506 8.49 19.42 -8.07
C VAL A 506 7.94 18.02 -8.35
N LEU A 507 6.66 17.94 -8.67
CA LEU A 507 5.92 16.69 -8.79
C LEU A 507 5.76 16.29 -10.26
N PHE A 508 6.22 15.08 -10.57
CA PHE A 508 6.20 14.49 -11.89
C PHE A 508 5.27 13.28 -11.97
N THR A 509 4.80 12.98 -13.18
CA THR A 509 4.00 11.77 -13.47
C THR A 509 4.86 10.59 -13.96
N SER A 510 6.17 10.80 -14.17
CA SER A 510 7.08 9.71 -14.56
C SER A 510 8.51 9.95 -14.11
N TYR A 511 9.19 8.90 -13.71
CA TYR A 511 10.62 8.90 -13.36
C TYR A 511 11.51 9.33 -14.55
N LYS A 512 11.13 8.97 -15.78
CA LYS A 512 11.90 9.31 -16.97
C LYS A 512 11.97 10.83 -17.16
N LEU A 513 10.81 11.50 -17.13
CA LEU A 513 10.74 12.96 -17.26
C LEU A 513 11.44 13.65 -16.09
N MET A 514 11.20 13.17 -14.86
CA MET A 514 11.85 13.71 -13.67
C MET A 514 13.37 13.69 -13.78
N ASN A 515 13.96 12.53 -14.14
CA ASN A 515 15.42 12.41 -14.26
C ASN A 515 15.96 13.24 -15.42
N SER A 516 15.26 13.30 -16.56
CA SER A 516 15.68 14.11 -17.71
C SER A 516 15.74 15.59 -17.34
N VAL A 517 14.66 16.13 -16.79
CA VAL A 517 14.59 17.54 -16.38
C VAL A 517 15.58 17.84 -15.24
N PHE A 518 15.67 16.97 -14.24
CA PHE A 518 16.63 17.13 -13.14
C PHE A 518 18.07 17.26 -13.65
N ASN A 519 18.50 16.37 -14.55
CA ASN A 519 19.86 16.41 -15.10
C ASN A 519 20.15 17.69 -15.90
N LYS A 520 19.12 18.33 -16.49
CA LYS A 520 19.26 19.59 -17.25
C LYS A 520 19.42 20.80 -16.33
N ILE A 521 18.72 20.83 -15.19
CA ILE A 521 18.63 22.04 -14.35
C ILE A 521 19.38 21.97 -13.03
N SER A 522 19.86 20.78 -12.62
CA SER A 522 20.49 20.57 -11.30
C SER A 522 21.70 21.48 -11.10
N GLU A 523 22.64 21.53 -12.05
CA GLU A 523 23.85 22.35 -11.98
C GLU A 523 23.50 23.83 -11.76
N SER A 524 22.56 24.36 -12.57
CA SER A 524 22.10 25.73 -12.43
C SER A 524 21.45 26.02 -11.07
N LEU A 525 20.63 25.10 -10.54
CA LEU A 525 19.99 25.30 -9.24
C LEU A 525 21.00 25.22 -8.09
N GLU A 526 21.97 24.31 -8.16
CA GLU A 526 23.06 24.19 -7.17
C GLU A 526 23.96 25.43 -7.16
N GLU A 527 24.26 26.04 -8.32
CA GLU A 527 24.99 27.32 -8.42
C GLU A 527 24.25 28.47 -7.71
N PHE A 528 22.91 28.45 -7.70
CA PHE A 528 22.10 29.40 -6.90
C PHE A 528 22.03 29.05 -5.42
N GLY A 529 22.68 27.98 -4.99
CA GLY A 529 22.78 27.54 -3.58
C GLY A 529 21.52 26.82 -3.09
N PHE A 530 20.76 26.12 -3.94
CA PHE A 530 19.67 25.25 -3.56
C PHE A 530 20.18 23.82 -3.31
N ASN A 531 19.64 23.16 -2.30
CA ASN A 531 19.92 21.76 -2.02
C ASN A 531 18.88 20.88 -2.71
N LEU A 532 19.33 19.97 -3.58
CA LEU A 532 18.46 19.18 -4.44
C LEU A 532 18.29 17.76 -3.89
N PHE A 533 17.04 17.35 -3.77
CA PHE A 533 16.64 16.02 -3.34
C PHE A 533 15.86 15.35 -4.46
N ILE A 534 16.29 14.17 -4.91
CA ILE A 534 15.61 13.45 -5.99
C ILE A 534 15.26 12.03 -5.55
N GLN A 535 14.03 11.63 -5.83
CA GLN A 535 13.53 10.28 -5.60
C GLN A 535 14.24 9.27 -6.53
N GLY A 536 14.59 8.09 -6.00
CA GLY A 536 15.11 6.97 -6.81
C GLY A 536 16.63 6.80 -6.81
N LYS A 537 17.40 7.62 -6.09
CA LYS A 537 18.87 7.47 -5.92
C LYS A 537 19.22 6.74 -4.62
N ASN A 538 18.77 5.49 -4.43
CA ASN A 538 19.11 4.61 -3.29
C ASN A 538 18.86 5.22 -1.88
N VAL A 539 18.10 6.32 -1.79
CA VAL A 539 17.72 6.95 -0.53
C VAL A 539 16.25 6.61 -0.26
N PRO A 540 15.93 6.01 0.89
CA PRO A 540 14.55 5.77 1.28
C PRO A 540 13.74 7.07 1.30
N ARG A 541 12.47 6.99 0.91
CA ARG A 541 11.57 8.17 0.81
C ARG A 541 11.46 8.93 2.14
N SER A 542 11.33 8.22 3.25
CA SER A 542 11.23 8.80 4.59
C SER A 542 12.47 9.61 4.95
N LYS A 543 13.66 9.11 4.62
CA LYS A 543 14.93 9.80 4.81
C LYS A 543 15.03 11.05 3.92
N LEU A 544 14.61 10.94 2.66
CA LEU A 544 14.60 12.05 1.72
C LEU A 544 13.69 13.19 2.21
N LEU A 545 12.50 12.84 2.70
CA LEU A 545 11.55 13.80 3.25
C LEU A 545 12.08 14.47 4.53
N ARG A 546 12.74 13.72 5.41
CA ARG A 546 13.38 14.27 6.60
C ARG A 546 14.48 15.27 6.24
N MET A 547 15.37 14.90 5.32
CA MET A 547 16.43 15.80 4.84
C MET A 547 15.85 17.10 4.23
N PHE A 548 14.78 16.99 3.46
CA PHE A 548 14.08 18.16 2.89
C PHE A 548 13.48 19.06 3.97
N ARG A 549 12.83 18.49 5.02
CA ARG A 549 12.23 19.25 6.12
C ARG A 549 13.25 20.02 6.96
N GLU A 550 14.44 19.47 7.12
CA GLU A 550 15.54 20.05 7.87
C GLU A 550 16.29 21.13 7.08
N ASP A 551 16.04 21.22 5.78
CA ASP A 551 16.71 22.15 4.87
C ASP A 551 15.89 23.43 4.67
N SER A 552 16.57 24.56 4.68
CA SER A 552 15.93 25.89 4.53
C SER A 552 15.77 26.37 3.08
N ARG A 553 16.37 25.67 2.12
CA ARG A 553 16.35 26.01 0.69
C ARG A 553 16.23 24.76 -0.19
N GLY A 554 15.64 23.71 0.36
CA GLY A 554 15.49 22.43 -0.30
C GLY A 554 14.57 22.48 -1.51
N VAL A 555 14.89 21.68 -2.53
CA VAL A 555 14.02 21.41 -3.67
C VAL A 555 13.91 19.90 -3.86
N LEU A 556 12.72 19.34 -3.70
CA LEU A 556 12.48 17.92 -3.82
C LEU A 556 11.78 17.57 -5.12
N PHE A 557 12.41 16.68 -5.89
CA PHE A 557 11.87 16.11 -7.13
C PHE A 557 11.28 14.73 -6.84
N GLY A 558 9.97 14.58 -7.05
CA GLY A 558 9.25 13.34 -6.72
C GLY A 558 8.18 12.96 -7.73
N THR A 559 7.75 11.69 -7.66
CA THR A 559 6.67 11.13 -8.46
C THR A 559 5.49 10.72 -7.55
N ASP A 560 4.58 9.91 -8.02
CA ASP A 560 3.29 9.53 -7.39
C ASP A 560 3.32 9.38 -5.87
N SER A 561 4.36 8.78 -5.30
CA SER A 561 4.46 8.61 -3.85
C SER A 561 4.61 9.95 -3.08
N PHE A 562 4.99 11.04 -3.72
CA PHE A 562 5.04 12.38 -3.13
C PHE A 562 3.81 13.24 -3.43
N TRP A 563 2.87 12.75 -4.25
CA TRP A 563 1.61 13.44 -4.53
C TRP A 563 0.61 13.32 -3.38
N THR A 564 0.68 12.22 -2.64
CA THR A 564 -0.23 11.94 -1.53
C THR A 564 0.53 11.43 -0.31
N GLY A 565 -0.05 11.61 0.89
CA GLY A 565 0.52 11.05 2.13
C GLY A 565 1.84 11.69 2.57
N VAL A 566 2.02 12.99 2.28
CA VAL A 566 3.17 13.79 2.72
C VAL A 566 2.66 14.96 3.54
N ASP A 567 3.16 15.08 4.76
CA ASP A 567 2.89 16.20 5.65
C ASP A 567 4.19 17.01 5.87
N VAL A 568 4.24 18.23 5.33
CA VAL A 568 5.35 19.16 5.52
C VAL A 568 4.77 20.49 6.02
N PRO A 569 4.71 20.69 7.34
CA PRO A 569 4.09 21.86 7.91
C PRO A 569 4.96 23.13 7.77
N GLY A 570 4.30 24.28 7.70
CA GLY A 570 4.92 25.59 7.78
C GLY A 570 5.72 25.99 6.55
N GLU A 571 6.73 26.81 6.77
CA GLU A 571 7.54 27.44 5.70
C GLU A 571 8.47 26.48 4.97
N ALA A 572 8.68 25.27 5.48
CA ALA A 572 9.53 24.26 4.85
C ALA A 572 9.03 23.87 3.44
N LEU A 573 7.73 23.99 3.18
CA LEU A 573 7.13 23.79 1.86
C LEU A 573 6.18 24.94 1.54
N SER A 574 6.66 25.91 0.79
CA SER A 574 5.89 27.08 0.35
C SER A 574 5.53 27.05 -1.13
N ASN A 575 6.10 26.15 -1.91
CA ASN A 575 5.89 26.06 -3.35
C ASN A 575 5.71 24.60 -3.79
N VAL A 576 4.62 24.33 -4.53
CA VAL A 576 4.39 23.02 -5.15
C VAL A 576 4.23 23.21 -6.66
N ILE A 577 5.15 22.66 -7.42
CA ILE A 577 5.17 22.71 -8.88
C ILE A 577 4.67 21.38 -9.42
N VAL A 578 3.47 21.40 -10.00
CA VAL A 578 2.87 20.24 -10.68
C VAL A 578 3.23 20.33 -12.16
N THR A 579 4.13 19.46 -12.62
CA THR A 579 4.65 19.53 -13.99
C THR A 579 3.61 19.13 -15.03
N ARG A 580 2.73 18.20 -14.67
CA ARG A 580 1.63 17.73 -15.53
C ARG A 580 0.56 17.06 -14.67
N LEU A 581 -0.70 17.33 -14.97
CA LEU A 581 -1.81 16.55 -14.43
C LEU A 581 -2.03 15.31 -15.31
N SER A 582 -2.11 14.14 -14.69
CA SER A 582 -2.57 12.94 -15.34
C SER A 582 -4.10 12.86 -15.28
N LEU A 583 -4.74 12.29 -16.31
CA LEU A 583 -6.18 12.02 -16.28
C LEU A 583 -6.58 11.09 -15.12
N ILE A 584 -5.66 10.26 -14.64
CA ILE A 584 -5.86 9.43 -13.45
C ILE A 584 -6.05 10.28 -12.19
N HIS A 585 -5.41 11.46 -12.14
CA HIS A 585 -5.52 12.38 -11.00
C HIS A 585 -6.71 13.34 -11.11
N ILE A 586 -7.42 13.33 -12.23
CA ILE A 586 -8.60 14.16 -12.49
C ILE A 586 -9.88 13.35 -12.34
#